data_515b6f97d24efb6855e8d4b48a459013
#
_entry.id   515b6f97d24efb6855e8d4b48a459013
#
_cell.length_a   1.000
_cell.length_b   1.000
_cell.length_c   1.000
_cell.angle_alpha   90.00
_cell.angle_beta   90.00
_cell.angle_gamma   90.00
#
_symmetry.space_group_name_H-M   'P 1'
#
loop_
_entity.id
_entity.type
_entity.pdbx_description
1 polymer ?
#
loop_
_entity_poly.entity_id
_entity_poly.type
_entity_poly.pdbx_seq_one_letter_code
_entity_poly.pdbx_strand_id
1 'polypeptide(L)'
;MDTLVNQQHELSLKNACVQFMFAYQQRNVDKMLSFCNPDGDIHFLPLGENGKGKIGELGKALWTLLIDCFPDIDNTLDAAVAEEENTVRCQVVIRGTQEKDFAGIPTKGKHFDSDHIFIFHLNQENKIDSISVQWDHADFQKQLS
;
A
#
# COMPACT_ATOMS: atom_id res chain seq x y z
N MET A 1 -11.24 -29.02 14.42
CA MET A 1 -11.07 -27.63 13.97
C MET A 1 -12.17 -27.28 12.98
N ASP A 2 -12.78 -26.17 13.16
CA ASP A 2 -13.87 -25.75 12.32
C ASP A 2 -13.35 -24.97 11.11
N THR A 3 -13.50 -25.54 9.92
CA THR A 3 -13.08 -24.94 8.67
C THR A 3 -13.81 -23.60 8.42
N LEU A 4 -15.07 -23.51 8.83
CA LEU A 4 -15.86 -22.29 8.68
C LEU A 4 -15.27 -21.14 9.50
N VAL A 5 -14.82 -21.41 10.73
CA VAL A 5 -14.19 -20.39 11.59
C VAL A 5 -12.91 -19.89 10.95
N ASN A 6 -12.09 -20.78 10.37
CA ASN A 6 -10.87 -20.38 9.69
C ASN A 6 -11.17 -19.52 8.46
N GLN A 7 -12.21 -19.87 7.68
CA GLN A 7 -12.62 -19.09 6.51
C GLN A 7 -13.13 -17.71 6.91
N GLN A 8 -13.88 -17.61 8.01
CA GLN A 8 -14.35 -16.33 8.51
C GLN A 8 -13.19 -15.44 8.98
N HIS A 9 -12.21 -16.04 9.66
CA HIS A 9 -11.03 -15.31 10.10
C HIS A 9 -10.23 -14.77 8.89
N GLU A 10 -9.97 -15.61 7.90
CA GLU A 10 -9.27 -15.20 6.68
C GLU A 10 -10.03 -14.08 5.95
N LEU A 11 -11.34 -14.19 5.88
CA LEU A 11 -12.17 -13.17 5.24
C LEU A 11 -12.08 -11.84 5.98
N SER A 12 -12.06 -11.86 7.31
CA SER A 12 -11.91 -10.65 8.13
C SER A 12 -10.56 -9.97 7.87
N LEU A 13 -9.49 -10.75 7.77
CA LEU A 13 -8.16 -10.21 7.47
C LEU A 13 -8.13 -9.57 6.08
N LYS A 14 -8.63 -10.29 5.08
CA LYS A 14 -8.68 -9.76 3.71
C LYS A 14 -9.52 -8.50 3.62
N ASN A 15 -10.65 -8.48 4.31
CA ASN A 15 -11.55 -7.33 4.27
C ASN A 15 -10.86 -6.06 4.77
N ALA A 16 -10.07 -6.13 5.84
CA ALA A 16 -9.32 -4.99 6.34
C ALA A 16 -8.35 -4.46 5.27
N CYS A 17 -7.67 -5.36 4.57
CA CYS A 17 -6.72 -4.99 3.53
C CYS A 17 -7.42 -4.42 2.29
N VAL A 18 -8.55 -5.01 1.89
CA VAL A 18 -9.36 -4.51 0.77
C VAL A 18 -9.85 -3.09 1.09
N GLN A 19 -10.33 -2.85 2.29
CA GLN A 19 -10.79 -1.53 2.69
C GLN A 19 -9.67 -0.51 2.75
N PHE A 20 -8.47 -0.92 3.18
CA PHE A 20 -7.29 -0.07 3.13
C PHE A 20 -7.00 0.37 1.69
N MET A 21 -6.98 -0.58 0.75
CA MET A 21 -6.71 -0.27 -0.66
C MET A 21 -7.83 0.60 -1.27
N PHE A 22 -9.08 0.39 -0.86
CA PHE A 22 -10.19 1.22 -1.30
C PHE A 22 -10.04 2.66 -0.79
N ALA A 23 -9.64 2.84 0.47
CA ALA A 23 -9.38 4.16 1.03
C ALA A 23 -8.24 4.86 0.27
N TYR A 24 -7.22 4.13 -0.14
CA TYR A 24 -6.14 4.64 -0.99
C TYR A 24 -6.69 5.08 -2.35
N GLN A 25 -7.54 4.26 -2.96
CA GLN A 25 -8.20 4.61 -4.22
C GLN A 25 -9.00 5.91 -4.11
N GLN A 26 -9.61 6.15 -2.95
CA GLN A 26 -10.33 7.38 -2.67
C GLN A 26 -9.40 8.54 -2.29
N ARG A 27 -8.10 8.29 -2.20
CA ARG A 27 -7.09 9.27 -1.80
C ARG A 27 -7.34 9.84 -0.41
N ASN A 28 -7.78 8.97 0.50
CA ASN A 28 -8.12 9.33 1.88
C ASN A 28 -7.12 8.69 2.85
N VAL A 29 -6.03 9.40 3.12
CA VAL A 29 -4.93 8.89 3.97
C VAL A 29 -5.41 8.63 5.40
N ASP A 30 -6.22 9.50 5.97
CA ASP A 30 -6.72 9.31 7.33
C ASP A 30 -7.52 8.00 7.43
N LYS A 31 -8.33 7.69 6.43
CA LYS A 31 -9.10 6.46 6.41
C LYS A 31 -8.19 5.24 6.24
N MET A 32 -7.16 5.32 5.39
CA MET A 32 -6.15 4.27 5.27
C MET A 32 -5.56 3.95 6.64
N LEU A 33 -5.15 4.99 7.38
CA LEU A 33 -4.54 4.84 8.69
C LEU A 33 -5.50 4.29 9.74
N SER A 34 -6.80 4.50 9.55
CA SER A 34 -7.81 3.98 10.49
C SER A 34 -7.84 2.44 10.55
N PHE A 35 -7.34 1.77 9.51
CA PHE A 35 -7.24 0.31 9.48
C PHE A 35 -5.92 -0.19 10.05
N CYS A 36 -5.03 0.70 10.46
CA CYS A 36 -3.67 0.38 10.86
C CYS A 36 -3.41 0.69 12.33
N ASN A 37 -2.43 -0.03 12.89
CA ASN A 37 -1.75 0.41 14.10
C ASN A 37 -0.69 1.44 13.67
N PRO A 38 -0.80 2.72 14.09
CA PRO A 38 0.14 3.74 13.64
C PRO A 38 1.58 3.50 14.09
N ASP A 39 1.78 2.73 15.17
CA ASP A 39 3.10 2.35 15.64
C ASP A 39 3.65 1.10 14.93
N GLY A 40 2.87 0.51 14.04
CA GLY A 40 3.31 -0.60 13.20
C GLY A 40 4.38 -0.16 12.22
N ASP A 41 5.04 -1.15 11.60
CA ASP A 41 6.17 -0.90 10.72
C ASP A 41 5.77 -0.94 9.25
N ILE A 42 6.43 -0.10 8.44
CA ILE A 42 6.29 -0.14 6.99
C ILE A 42 7.65 -0.18 6.34
N HIS A 43 7.73 -0.95 5.24
CA HIS A 43 8.94 -1.04 4.44
C HIS A 43 8.59 -0.94 2.96
N PHE A 44 8.96 0.17 2.35
CA PHE A 44 8.92 0.36 0.91
C PHE A 44 10.22 -0.22 0.34
N LEU A 45 10.18 -1.50 -0.05
CA LEU A 45 11.40 -2.28 -0.35
C LEU A 45 12.33 -1.63 -1.37
N PRO A 46 11.84 -1.06 -2.48
CA PRO A 46 12.74 -0.46 -3.47
C PRO A 46 13.50 0.77 -2.97
N LEU A 47 13.08 1.37 -1.87
CA LEU A 47 13.72 2.57 -1.31
C LEU A 47 14.81 2.22 -0.28
N GLY A 48 15.04 0.93 0.00
CA GLY A 48 16.06 0.49 0.93
C GLY A 48 15.83 0.98 2.35
N GLU A 49 16.88 1.39 3.04
CA GLU A 49 16.78 1.86 4.44
C GLU A 49 15.92 3.12 4.57
N ASN A 50 15.93 3.97 3.56
CA ASN A 50 15.08 5.17 3.56
C ASN A 50 13.58 4.85 3.44
N GLY A 51 13.26 3.61 3.06
CA GLY A 51 11.90 3.13 2.95
C GLY A 51 11.37 2.44 4.20
N LYS A 52 12.12 2.45 5.31
CA LYS A 52 11.72 1.82 6.57
C LYS A 52 11.29 2.88 7.59
N GLY A 53 10.17 2.65 8.25
CA GLY A 53 9.67 3.55 9.26
C GLY A 53 8.39 3.07 9.90
N LYS A 54 7.68 3.98 10.54
CA LYS A 54 6.39 3.71 11.15
C LYS A 54 5.25 4.01 10.17
N ILE A 55 4.20 3.22 10.22
CA ILE A 55 3.04 3.41 9.34
C ILE A 55 2.47 4.83 9.51
N GLY A 56 2.30 5.27 10.76
CA GLY A 56 1.73 6.59 11.06
C GLY A 56 2.65 7.77 10.80
N GLU A 57 3.91 7.53 10.49
CA GLU A 57 4.90 8.56 10.19
C GLU A 57 5.34 8.48 8.73
N LEU A 58 6.16 7.49 8.38
CA LEU A 58 6.67 7.35 7.02
C LEU A 58 5.55 6.98 6.03
N GLY A 59 4.67 6.06 6.41
CA GLY A 59 3.56 5.67 5.55
C GLY A 59 2.67 6.86 5.24
N LYS A 60 2.25 7.56 6.29
CA LYS A 60 1.41 8.76 6.14
C LYS A 60 2.09 9.81 5.26
N ALA A 61 3.37 10.07 5.51
CA ALA A 61 4.11 11.08 4.75
C ALA A 61 4.23 10.72 3.28
N LEU A 62 4.57 9.46 2.98
CA LEU A 62 4.78 9.04 1.60
C LEU A 62 3.46 8.97 0.82
N TRP A 63 2.39 8.43 1.41
CA TRP A 63 1.09 8.41 0.74
C TRP A 63 0.53 9.81 0.52
N THR A 64 0.71 10.71 1.48
CA THR A 64 0.30 12.11 1.31
C THR A 64 1.07 12.76 0.16
N LEU A 65 2.38 12.51 0.08
CA LEU A 65 3.22 13.04 -0.98
C LEU A 65 2.84 12.46 -2.35
N LEU A 66 2.59 11.15 -2.41
CA LEU A 66 2.17 10.49 -3.65
C LEU A 66 0.86 11.07 -4.19
N ILE A 67 -0.10 11.28 -3.31
CA ILE A 67 -1.39 11.85 -3.71
C ILE A 67 -1.22 13.29 -4.18
N ASP A 68 -0.34 14.06 -3.53
CA ASP A 68 -0.06 15.44 -3.92
C ASP A 68 0.64 15.52 -5.29
N CYS A 69 1.61 14.65 -5.52
CA CYS A 69 2.38 14.64 -6.77
C CYS A 69 1.63 13.95 -7.94
N PHE A 70 0.72 13.03 -7.61
CA PHE A 70 -0.10 12.28 -8.57
C PHE A 70 -1.57 12.43 -8.19
N PRO A 71 -2.20 13.58 -8.46
CA PRO A 71 -3.57 13.85 -7.95
C PRO A 71 -4.62 12.89 -8.50
N ASP A 72 -4.36 12.23 -9.62
CA ASP A 72 -5.25 11.24 -10.21
C ASP A 72 -4.89 9.81 -9.81
N ILE A 73 -4.04 9.63 -8.81
CA ILE A 73 -3.57 8.29 -8.41
C ILE A 73 -4.75 7.36 -8.14
N ASP A 74 -4.67 6.16 -8.68
CA ASP A 74 -5.72 5.17 -8.61
C ASP A 74 -5.08 3.79 -8.51
N ASN A 75 -5.84 2.81 -8.04
CA ASN A 75 -5.35 1.44 -7.97
C ASN A 75 -6.43 0.44 -8.33
N THR A 76 -5.99 -0.72 -8.80
CA THR A 76 -6.84 -1.88 -9.00
C THR A 76 -6.28 -3.02 -8.16
N LEU A 77 -7.09 -3.56 -7.27
CA LEU A 77 -6.72 -4.72 -6.47
C LEU A 77 -7.05 -5.98 -7.26
N ASP A 78 -6.02 -6.64 -7.79
CA ASP A 78 -6.19 -7.82 -8.63
C ASP A 78 -6.39 -9.10 -7.82
N ALA A 79 -5.76 -9.20 -6.66
CA ALA A 79 -5.88 -10.38 -5.80
C ALA A 79 -5.55 -10.05 -4.35
N ALA A 80 -6.24 -10.69 -3.43
CA ALA A 80 -5.96 -10.66 -2.01
C ALA A 80 -6.00 -12.09 -1.48
N VAL A 81 -4.86 -12.58 -1.01
CA VAL A 81 -4.70 -13.96 -0.58
C VAL A 81 -4.26 -13.99 0.89
N ALA A 82 -5.05 -14.66 1.73
CA ALA A 82 -4.66 -14.89 3.11
C ALA A 82 -3.59 -15.98 3.15
N GLU A 83 -2.53 -15.69 3.89
CA GLU A 83 -1.41 -16.61 4.11
C GLU A 83 -1.30 -16.93 5.60
N GLU A 84 -0.28 -17.67 6.00
CA GLU A 84 -0.08 -18.04 7.39
C GLU A 84 0.24 -16.81 8.25
N GLU A 85 0.06 -16.96 9.57
CA GLU A 85 0.44 -15.95 10.57
C GLU A 85 -0.22 -14.60 10.37
N ASN A 86 -1.53 -14.61 10.07
CA ASN A 86 -2.34 -13.40 9.93
C ASN A 86 -1.78 -12.44 8.87
N THR A 87 -1.28 -12.99 7.80
CA THR A 87 -0.69 -12.25 6.70
C THR A 87 -1.61 -12.28 5.48
N VAL A 88 -1.74 -11.14 4.79
CA VAL A 88 -2.49 -11.04 3.53
C VAL A 88 -1.57 -10.46 2.48
N ARG A 89 -1.51 -11.15 1.34
CA ARG A 89 -0.75 -10.71 0.19
C ARG A 89 -1.69 -10.14 -0.85
N CYS A 90 -1.44 -8.90 -1.27
CA CYS A 90 -2.27 -8.23 -2.27
C CYS A 90 -1.45 -7.92 -3.51
N GLN A 91 -2.02 -8.23 -4.68
CA GLN A 91 -1.48 -7.81 -5.97
C GLN A 91 -2.29 -6.61 -6.43
N VAL A 92 -1.62 -5.51 -6.69
CA VAL A 92 -2.24 -4.22 -6.93
C VAL A 92 -1.56 -3.55 -8.11
N VAL A 93 -2.35 -2.99 -9.02
CA VAL A 93 -1.81 -2.09 -10.05
C VAL A 93 -2.08 -0.67 -9.58
N ILE A 94 -1.03 0.15 -9.53
CA ILE A 94 -1.15 1.57 -9.19
C ILE A 94 -0.77 2.39 -10.41
N ARG A 95 -1.57 3.41 -10.68
CA ARG A 95 -1.38 4.30 -11.83
C ARG A 95 -1.63 5.74 -11.44
N GLY A 96 -0.99 6.65 -12.16
CA GLY A 96 -1.20 8.07 -11.94
C GLY A 96 -0.36 8.91 -12.88
N THR A 97 -0.69 10.20 -12.95
CA THR A 97 0.00 11.18 -13.79
C THR A 97 0.75 12.15 -12.88
N GLN A 98 2.04 12.30 -13.12
CA GLN A 98 2.90 13.15 -12.32
C GLN A 98 2.66 14.62 -12.65
N GLU A 99 2.29 15.39 -11.64
CA GLU A 99 2.10 16.84 -11.79
C GLU A 99 3.12 17.66 -11.00
N LYS A 100 3.82 17.07 -10.04
CA LYS A 100 4.86 17.72 -9.24
C LYS A 100 6.09 16.82 -9.16
N ASP A 101 7.25 17.42 -8.88
CA ASP A 101 8.48 16.66 -8.68
C ASP A 101 8.32 15.70 -7.50
N PHE A 102 8.75 14.45 -7.69
CA PHE A 102 8.60 13.40 -6.69
C PHE A 102 9.91 12.64 -6.51
N ALA A 103 10.44 12.60 -5.29
CA ALA A 103 11.60 11.79 -4.92
C ALA A 103 12.77 11.94 -5.90
N GLY A 104 13.08 13.16 -6.31
CA GLY A 104 14.16 13.44 -7.25
C GLY A 104 13.80 13.22 -8.72
N ILE A 105 12.56 12.86 -9.02
CA ILE A 105 12.08 12.69 -10.40
C ILE A 105 11.34 13.97 -10.81
N PRO A 106 11.93 14.79 -11.72
CA PRO A 106 11.27 16.01 -12.20
C PRO A 106 10.00 15.67 -12.95
N THR A 107 8.96 16.47 -12.76
CA THR A 107 7.70 16.24 -13.47
C THR A 107 7.82 16.61 -14.95
N LYS A 108 7.29 15.72 -15.79
CA LYS A 108 7.15 15.93 -17.23
C LYS A 108 5.71 15.65 -17.67
N GLY A 109 4.78 15.61 -16.73
CA GLY A 109 3.38 15.32 -17.01
C GLY A 109 3.14 13.90 -17.49
N LYS A 110 4.05 12.98 -17.20
CA LYS A 110 3.95 11.60 -17.69
C LYS A 110 3.16 10.73 -16.74
N HIS A 111 2.64 9.65 -17.28
CA HIS A 111 1.80 8.69 -16.60
C HIS A 111 2.58 7.41 -16.31
N PHE A 112 2.33 6.81 -15.14
CA PHE A 112 2.87 5.50 -14.83
C PHE A 112 1.74 4.51 -14.57
N ASP A 113 2.05 3.23 -14.79
CA ASP A 113 1.19 2.10 -14.53
C ASP A 113 2.10 0.98 -14.04
N SER A 114 1.95 0.58 -12.79
CA SER A 114 2.96 -0.24 -12.12
C SER A 114 2.34 -1.31 -11.24
N ASP A 115 2.84 -2.55 -11.39
CA ASP A 115 2.45 -3.65 -10.53
C ASP A 115 3.12 -3.51 -9.16
N HIS A 116 2.33 -3.67 -8.11
CA HIS A 116 2.78 -3.62 -6.73
C HIS A 116 2.36 -4.88 -5.99
N ILE A 117 3.19 -5.30 -5.05
CA ILE A 117 2.81 -6.34 -4.10
C ILE A 117 2.83 -5.71 -2.71
N PHE A 118 1.68 -5.75 -2.03
CA PHE A 118 1.54 -5.34 -0.65
C PHE A 118 1.43 -6.58 0.20
N ILE A 119 2.25 -6.68 1.24
CA ILE A 119 2.14 -7.74 2.23
C ILE A 119 1.77 -7.10 3.55
N PHE A 120 0.57 -7.43 4.04
CA PHE A 120 0.01 -6.91 5.28
C PHE A 120 0.07 -7.97 6.35
N HIS A 121 0.56 -7.61 7.53
CA HIS A 121 0.39 -8.44 8.73
C HIS A 121 -0.58 -7.72 9.67
N LEU A 122 -1.53 -8.48 10.22
CA LEU A 122 -2.56 -7.93 11.10
C LEU A 122 -2.41 -8.50 12.51
N ASN A 123 -2.69 -7.66 13.50
CA ASN A 123 -2.64 -8.06 14.90
C ASN A 123 -3.95 -8.75 15.33
N GLN A 124 -4.05 -9.10 16.61
CA GLN A 124 -5.23 -9.79 17.13
C GLN A 124 -6.51 -8.97 17.10
N GLU A 125 -6.37 -7.66 16.92
CA GLU A 125 -7.51 -6.73 16.82
C GLU A 125 -7.90 -6.46 15.35
N ASN A 126 -7.33 -7.23 14.42
CA ASN A 126 -7.51 -7.06 12.98
C ASN A 126 -7.06 -5.69 12.48
N LYS A 127 -6.08 -5.09 13.16
CA LYS A 127 -5.42 -3.89 12.68
C LYS A 127 -4.15 -4.25 11.95
N ILE A 128 -3.88 -3.56 10.85
CA ILE A 128 -2.64 -3.74 10.09
C ILE A 128 -1.49 -3.19 10.93
N ASP A 129 -0.53 -4.05 11.30
CA ASP A 129 0.62 -3.65 12.12
C ASP A 129 1.95 -3.74 11.39
N SER A 130 1.96 -4.29 10.17
CA SER A 130 3.15 -4.33 9.33
C SER A 130 2.75 -4.32 7.87
N ILE A 131 3.46 -3.54 7.08
CA ILE A 131 3.23 -3.46 5.62
C ILE A 131 4.57 -3.50 4.92
N SER A 132 4.68 -4.38 3.91
CA SER A 132 5.79 -4.35 2.95
C SER A 132 5.22 -4.03 1.58
N VAL A 133 5.90 -3.17 0.84
CA VAL A 133 5.46 -2.78 -0.52
C VAL A 133 6.61 -3.00 -1.49
N GLN A 134 6.34 -3.72 -2.57
CA GLN A 134 7.32 -4.04 -3.62
C GLN A 134 6.81 -3.58 -4.97
N TRP A 135 7.67 -2.93 -5.74
CA TRP A 135 7.42 -2.57 -7.13
C TRP A 135 8.75 -2.48 -7.87
N ASP A 136 8.70 -2.40 -9.20
CA ASP A 136 9.88 -2.20 -10.04
C ASP A 136 10.16 -0.70 -10.13
N HIS A 137 11.08 -0.22 -9.29
CA HIS A 137 11.39 1.21 -9.20
C HIS A 137 12.10 1.73 -10.45
N ALA A 138 12.94 0.91 -11.07
CA ALA A 138 13.62 1.30 -12.30
C ALA A 138 12.60 1.53 -13.43
N ASP A 139 11.61 0.65 -13.56
CA ASP A 139 10.53 0.80 -14.53
C ASP A 139 9.67 2.03 -14.23
N PHE A 140 9.35 2.25 -12.95
CA PHE A 140 8.62 3.43 -12.50
C PHE A 140 9.33 4.72 -12.93
N GLN A 141 10.64 4.81 -12.65
CA GLN A 141 11.44 5.97 -13.06
C GLN A 141 11.48 6.14 -14.58
N LYS A 142 11.58 5.02 -15.31
CA LYS A 142 11.62 5.03 -16.77
C LYS A 142 10.31 5.58 -17.37
N GLN A 143 9.17 5.16 -16.81
CA GLN A 143 7.87 5.64 -17.28
C GLN A 143 7.70 7.15 -17.10
N LEU A 144 8.31 7.70 -16.06
CA LEU A 144 8.21 9.13 -15.73
C LEU A 144 9.32 9.99 -16.34
N SER A 145 10.30 9.38 -16.95
CA SER A 145 11.46 10.11 -17.51
C SER A 145 11.23 10.77 -18.88
#